data_67d063aacdb4eb3677c255ca8a7d1301
#
_entry.id   67d063aacdb4eb3677c255ca8a7d1301
#
_cell.length_a   1.000
_cell.length_b   1.000
_cell.length_c   1.000
_cell.angle_alpha   90.00
_cell.angle_beta   90.00
_cell.angle_gamma   90.00
#
_symmetry.space_group_name_H-M   'P 1'
#
loop_
_entity.id
_entity.type
_entity.pdbx_description
1 polymer ?
#
loop_
_entity_poly.entity_id
_entity_poly.type
_entity_poly.pdbx_seq_one_letter_code
_entity_poly.pdbx_strand_id
1 'polypeptide(L)'
;MSKNDTVDRVRGPEFDLSTSIAKGDTALVIGLVSPPEADDEKTEKKDDATAEPTLAIGEGLLDDAQAAAISAAVTALGASGSHGEVVKVPAPESLPVDLVVAVGLGSPDDLDDAEKVRQAAGIVARELDGIESAATTLSSVDLGATVEGLFLGAYRFDEFRSESSKPKKTPPQHFTLIVESKSKEAKAELDRAVAVADSVAIARDFVNTPPSHLYPEEFAARARALASKAGLSVEILDDKELEAKGFGGIVGVGKGSSRLPRLVRLTHDAKKGSKKVALVGKGITFDTGGISIKPAANMDQMTSDMGGAAAVIAATILAARLDLDVSVTATVPMAENMPSGTAQRPGDVLTQYGGTTVEVLNTDAEGRLILADAIVRACEDEPDYLIDTATLTGAQMVALGTRTPGVMGTEEFRDRLAARSADVGENAWAMPLPAELRADLKSRVADLANVTPHRWGGMLAAGIFLKEFVADGVEWAHIDIAGPAFNTGGPWGYTPNGGTGVPVRTIAAVLEDIAANG
;
A
#
# COMPACT_ATOMS: atom_id res chain seq x y z
N MET A 1 17.28 6.45 14.37
CA MET A 1 16.92 5.02 14.52
C MET A 1 18.16 4.18 14.24
N SER A 2 18.47 3.21 15.10
CA SER A 2 19.44 2.18 14.75
C SER A 2 18.80 1.18 13.76
N LYS A 3 19.64 0.39 13.05
CA LYS A 3 19.13 -0.67 12.13
C LYS A 3 18.23 -1.68 12.86
N ASN A 4 18.42 -1.88 14.15
CA ASN A 4 17.62 -2.78 14.97
C ASN A 4 16.22 -2.19 15.28
N ASP A 5 16.10 -0.86 15.43
CA ASP A 5 14.83 -0.23 15.79
C ASP A 5 13.76 -0.42 14.69
N THR A 6 14.16 -0.46 13.40
CA THR A 6 13.23 -0.68 12.28
C THR A 6 12.65 -2.09 12.28
N VAL A 7 13.46 -3.09 12.65
CA VAL A 7 13.07 -4.52 12.62
C VAL A 7 12.15 -4.87 13.78
N ASP A 8 12.37 -4.26 14.94
CA ASP A 8 11.66 -4.58 16.21
C ASP A 8 10.53 -3.61 16.52
N ARG A 9 10.24 -2.68 15.59
CA ARG A 9 9.15 -1.73 15.76
C ARG A 9 7.80 -2.43 15.81
N VAL A 10 7.01 -2.15 16.84
CA VAL A 10 5.58 -2.50 16.92
C VAL A 10 4.80 -1.49 16.08
N ARG A 11 4.04 -1.96 15.07
CA ARG A 11 3.36 -1.10 14.10
C ARG A 11 1.85 -1.03 14.30
N GLY A 12 1.29 -1.95 15.05
CA GLY A 12 -0.15 -2.03 15.30
C GLY A 12 -0.47 -2.74 16.60
N PRO A 13 -1.76 -2.89 16.92
CA PRO A 13 -2.23 -3.58 18.12
C PRO A 13 -2.05 -5.10 18.04
N GLU A 14 -2.13 -5.75 19.20
CA GLU A 14 -2.27 -7.21 19.34
C GLU A 14 -3.73 -7.62 19.23
N PHE A 15 -3.98 -8.86 18.82
CA PHE A 15 -5.32 -9.41 18.59
C PHE A 15 -5.49 -10.79 19.23
N ASP A 16 -6.62 -10.97 19.93
CA ASP A 16 -7.04 -12.25 20.45
C ASP A 16 -8.44 -12.63 19.94
N LEU A 17 -8.61 -13.92 19.54
CA LEU A 17 -9.93 -14.46 19.23
C LEU A 17 -10.69 -14.79 20.54
N SER A 18 -11.96 -14.43 20.61
CA SER A 18 -12.84 -14.77 21.74
C SER A 18 -14.26 -15.07 21.26
N THR A 19 -14.99 -15.87 22.02
CA THR A 19 -16.44 -16.11 21.83
C THR A 19 -17.29 -15.27 22.77
N SER A 20 -16.67 -14.38 23.56
CA SER A 20 -17.35 -13.51 24.51
C SER A 20 -16.51 -12.27 24.79
N ILE A 21 -17.15 -11.22 25.29
CA ILE A 21 -16.46 -9.99 25.74
C ILE A 21 -15.60 -10.34 26.96
N ALA A 22 -14.31 -10.03 26.90
CA ALA A 22 -13.38 -10.32 27.98
C ALA A 22 -13.54 -9.33 29.16
N LYS A 23 -13.31 -9.81 30.39
CA LYS A 23 -13.15 -8.92 31.54
C LYS A 23 -11.81 -8.20 31.39
N GLY A 24 -11.85 -6.87 31.23
CA GLY A 24 -10.66 -6.03 31.03
C GLY A 24 -10.72 -5.23 29.75
N ASP A 25 -11.59 -5.57 28.79
CA ASP A 25 -11.91 -4.66 27.70
C ASP A 25 -12.62 -3.42 28.26
N THR A 26 -12.21 -2.23 27.82
CA THR A 26 -12.78 -0.95 28.26
C THR A 26 -13.88 -0.46 27.32
N ALA A 27 -13.89 -0.94 26.08
CA ALA A 27 -14.90 -0.60 25.09
C ALA A 27 -15.37 -1.82 24.30
N LEU A 28 -16.63 -1.77 23.83
CA LEU A 28 -17.19 -2.70 22.84
C LEU A 28 -17.47 -1.94 21.55
N VAL A 29 -16.85 -2.36 20.46
CA VAL A 29 -17.14 -1.87 19.11
C VAL A 29 -18.19 -2.76 18.47
N ILE A 30 -19.26 -2.14 17.94
CA ILE A 30 -20.34 -2.84 17.23
C ILE A 30 -20.61 -2.20 15.87
N GLY A 31 -21.08 -2.98 14.91
CA GLY A 31 -21.57 -2.48 13.63
C GLY A 31 -23.01 -1.97 13.72
N LEU A 32 -23.30 -0.91 12.96
CA LEU A 32 -24.67 -0.45 12.69
C LEU A 32 -24.95 -0.61 11.20
N VAL A 33 -26.09 -1.19 10.88
CA VAL A 33 -26.57 -1.34 9.49
C VAL A 33 -27.71 -0.34 9.28
N SER A 34 -27.60 0.49 8.24
CA SER A 34 -28.69 1.40 7.88
C SER A 34 -29.90 0.62 7.36
N PRO A 35 -31.10 1.14 7.52
CA PRO A 35 -32.28 0.57 6.86
C PRO A 35 -32.06 0.46 5.36
N PRO A 36 -32.67 -0.57 4.69
CA PRO A 36 -32.63 -0.63 3.23
C PRO A 36 -33.25 0.65 2.63
N GLU A 37 -32.66 1.12 1.52
CA GLU A 37 -33.21 2.25 0.78
C GLU A 37 -34.64 1.93 0.34
N ALA A 38 -35.59 2.83 0.56
CA ALA A 38 -36.95 2.66 0.07
C ALA A 38 -36.93 2.68 -1.45
N ASP A 39 -37.51 1.66 -2.10
CA ASP A 39 -37.73 1.63 -3.56
C ASP A 39 -38.53 2.88 -3.97
N ASP A 40 -37.91 3.81 -4.67
CA ASP A 40 -38.50 5.09 -5.15
C ASP A 40 -39.66 4.92 -6.14
N GLU A 41 -39.98 3.69 -6.56
CA GLU A 41 -41.02 3.44 -7.58
C GLU A 41 -42.43 3.15 -7.04
N LYS A 42 -42.65 2.98 -5.73
CA LYS A 42 -43.97 2.57 -5.21
C LYS A 42 -44.25 3.04 -3.80
N THR A 43 -44.36 4.33 -3.51
CA THR A 43 -45.14 4.70 -2.31
C THR A 43 -45.65 6.12 -2.35
N GLU A 44 -46.98 6.25 -2.41
CA GLU A 44 -47.70 7.40 -1.88
C GLU A 44 -47.29 7.64 -0.42
N LYS A 45 -47.03 8.92 -0.08
CA LYS A 45 -46.69 9.42 1.25
C LYS A 45 -47.50 8.69 2.34
N LYS A 46 -46.88 7.76 3.03
CA LYS A 46 -47.30 7.31 4.35
C LYS A 46 -46.29 7.80 5.36
N ASP A 47 -46.82 8.29 6.48
CA ASP A 47 -46.13 8.86 7.62
C ASP A 47 -44.72 8.28 7.86
N ASP A 48 -43.76 9.18 7.84
CA ASP A 48 -42.32 8.98 7.99
C ASP A 48 -41.96 8.49 9.40
N ALA A 49 -42.20 7.22 9.69
CA ALA A 49 -41.44 6.52 10.73
C ALA A 49 -40.09 6.19 10.09
N THR A 50 -39.08 7.05 10.29
CA THR A 50 -37.69 6.77 9.88
C THR A 50 -37.31 5.40 10.42
N ALA A 51 -37.07 4.44 9.54
CA ALA A 51 -36.65 3.10 9.97
C ALA A 51 -35.34 3.23 10.76
N GLU A 52 -35.28 2.55 11.90
CA GLU A 52 -34.12 2.62 12.79
C GLU A 52 -32.97 1.70 12.29
N PRO A 53 -31.70 2.09 12.51
CA PRO A 53 -30.57 1.22 12.19
C PRO A 53 -30.59 -0.04 13.08
N THR A 54 -30.07 -1.15 12.54
CA THR A 54 -29.97 -2.41 13.25
C THR A 54 -28.54 -2.69 13.70
N LEU A 55 -28.38 -3.41 14.82
CA LEU A 55 -27.06 -3.79 15.33
C LEU A 55 -26.52 -5.01 14.55
N ALA A 56 -25.30 -4.92 14.03
CA ALA A 56 -24.56 -6.05 13.49
C ALA A 56 -23.74 -6.70 14.61
N ILE A 57 -24.31 -7.70 15.25
CA ILE A 57 -23.73 -8.46 16.38
C ILE A 57 -23.95 -9.96 16.15
N GLY A 58 -22.98 -10.79 16.59
CA GLY A 58 -23.13 -12.24 16.55
C GLY A 58 -24.26 -12.73 17.45
N GLU A 59 -24.91 -13.84 17.07
CA GLU A 59 -25.97 -14.46 17.86
C GLU A 59 -25.51 -14.78 19.29
N GLY A 60 -26.34 -14.41 20.27
CA GLY A 60 -26.12 -14.73 21.68
C GLY A 60 -25.00 -13.98 22.39
N LEU A 61 -24.38 -13.01 21.76
CA LEU A 61 -23.34 -12.18 22.38
C LEU A 61 -23.92 -11.15 23.36
N LEU A 62 -25.07 -10.57 23.02
CA LEU A 62 -25.85 -9.67 23.86
C LEU A 62 -27.19 -10.30 24.12
N ASP A 63 -27.73 -10.14 25.33
CA ASP A 63 -29.11 -10.47 25.60
C ASP A 63 -30.07 -9.40 25.02
N ASP A 64 -31.37 -9.72 24.95
CA ASP A 64 -32.38 -8.83 24.36
C ASP A 64 -32.44 -7.46 25.06
N ALA A 65 -32.21 -7.41 26.37
CA ALA A 65 -32.26 -6.17 27.15
C ALA A 65 -31.02 -5.29 26.86
N GLN A 66 -29.86 -5.91 26.75
CA GLN A 66 -28.61 -5.22 26.37
C GLN A 66 -28.72 -4.67 24.95
N ALA A 67 -29.14 -5.49 23.99
CA ALA A 67 -29.30 -5.07 22.60
C ALA A 67 -30.32 -3.92 22.46
N ALA A 68 -31.49 -4.03 23.12
CA ALA A 68 -32.52 -2.99 23.14
C ALA A 68 -32.02 -1.69 23.78
N ALA A 69 -31.26 -1.75 24.88
CA ALA A 69 -30.71 -0.57 25.54
C ALA A 69 -29.70 0.16 24.65
N ILE A 70 -28.81 -0.57 23.95
CA ILE A 70 -27.85 -0.01 23.03
C ILE A 70 -28.56 0.61 21.82
N SER A 71 -29.51 -0.13 21.20
CA SER A 71 -30.30 0.35 20.07
C SER A 71 -31.02 1.66 20.40
N ALA A 72 -31.74 1.71 21.55
CA ALA A 72 -32.39 2.92 21.99
C ALA A 72 -31.43 4.09 22.22
N ALA A 73 -30.23 3.82 22.77
CA ALA A 73 -29.23 4.87 23.01
C ALA A 73 -28.66 5.45 21.72
N VAL A 74 -28.31 4.61 20.74
CA VAL A 74 -27.76 5.08 19.45
C VAL A 74 -28.84 5.79 18.60
N THR A 75 -30.08 5.28 18.60
CA THR A 75 -31.23 5.93 17.94
C THR A 75 -31.52 7.30 18.55
N ALA A 76 -31.49 7.42 19.90
CA ALA A 76 -31.70 8.71 20.59
C ALA A 76 -30.64 9.77 20.22
N LEU A 77 -29.46 9.37 19.79
CA LEU A 77 -28.40 10.25 19.27
C LEU A 77 -28.50 10.50 17.77
N GLY A 78 -29.52 9.96 17.10
CA GLY A 78 -29.76 10.17 15.68
C GLY A 78 -28.87 9.33 14.77
N ALA A 79 -28.31 8.19 15.26
CA ALA A 79 -27.52 7.30 14.43
C ALA A 79 -28.36 6.78 13.25
N SER A 80 -27.77 6.81 12.05
CA SER A 80 -28.39 6.34 10.82
C SER A 80 -27.86 5.00 10.33
N GLY A 81 -26.68 4.58 10.82
CA GLY A 81 -25.93 3.43 10.30
C GLY A 81 -25.21 3.70 8.97
N SER A 82 -25.19 4.94 8.50
CA SER A 82 -24.46 5.33 7.29
C SER A 82 -22.98 4.94 7.41
N HIS A 83 -22.39 4.48 6.31
CA HIS A 83 -21.01 3.99 6.30
C HIS A 83 -20.01 5.01 6.90
N GLY A 84 -19.27 4.56 7.92
CA GLY A 84 -18.26 5.35 8.61
C GLY A 84 -18.79 6.34 9.67
N GLU A 85 -20.09 6.42 9.90
CA GLU A 85 -20.66 7.16 11.03
C GLU A 85 -20.23 6.50 12.35
N VAL A 86 -19.83 7.29 13.36
CA VAL A 86 -19.43 6.76 14.67
C VAL A 86 -20.23 7.42 15.78
N VAL A 87 -20.87 6.61 16.61
CA VAL A 87 -21.62 7.05 17.78
C VAL A 87 -21.09 6.35 19.03
N LYS A 88 -20.87 7.11 20.11
CA LYS A 88 -20.36 6.60 21.38
C LYS A 88 -21.43 6.76 22.46
N VAL A 89 -21.76 5.66 23.12
CA VAL A 89 -22.75 5.64 24.21
C VAL A 89 -22.19 4.92 25.44
N PRO A 90 -22.59 5.30 26.66
CA PRO A 90 -22.27 4.52 27.85
C PRO A 90 -22.77 3.07 27.69
N ALA A 91 -22.00 2.12 28.13
CA ALA A 91 -22.43 0.73 28.11
C ALA A 91 -23.54 0.46 29.15
N PRO A 92 -24.51 -0.44 28.87
CA PRO A 92 -25.44 -0.94 29.90
C PRO A 92 -24.64 -1.52 31.08
N GLU A 93 -25.11 -1.32 32.33
CA GLU A 93 -24.44 -1.80 33.56
C GLU A 93 -24.21 -3.32 33.58
N SER A 94 -25.01 -4.08 32.81
CA SER A 94 -24.87 -5.54 32.69
C SER A 94 -23.73 -5.99 31.78
N LEU A 95 -23.11 -5.07 31.00
CA LEU A 95 -21.94 -5.37 30.18
C LEU A 95 -20.63 -5.15 30.95
N PRO A 96 -19.61 -5.96 30.70
CA PRO A 96 -18.32 -5.84 31.39
C PRO A 96 -17.39 -4.77 30.79
N VAL A 97 -17.96 -3.76 30.12
CA VAL A 97 -17.25 -2.63 29.47
C VAL A 97 -17.87 -1.31 29.87
N ASP A 98 -17.11 -0.21 29.76
CA ASP A 98 -17.59 1.12 30.14
C ASP A 98 -18.26 1.87 28.98
N LEU A 99 -17.87 1.56 27.73
CA LEU A 99 -18.24 2.30 26.54
C LEU A 99 -18.68 1.34 25.42
N VAL A 100 -19.73 1.71 24.70
CA VAL A 100 -20.09 1.11 23.41
C VAL A 100 -19.78 2.13 22.32
N VAL A 101 -19.05 1.71 21.29
CA VAL A 101 -18.75 2.48 20.09
C VAL A 101 -19.41 1.80 18.91
N ALA A 102 -20.45 2.43 18.38
CA ALA A 102 -21.19 1.94 17.24
C ALA A 102 -20.63 2.60 15.96
N VAL A 103 -20.34 1.81 14.93
CA VAL A 103 -19.86 2.29 13.63
C VAL A 103 -20.79 1.84 12.51
N GLY A 104 -21.19 2.79 11.65
CA GLY A 104 -22.01 2.51 10.49
C GLY A 104 -21.27 1.69 9.43
N LEU A 105 -21.89 0.59 9.01
CA LEU A 105 -21.42 -0.30 7.94
C LEU A 105 -22.07 0.03 6.58
N GLY A 106 -23.12 0.86 6.58
CA GLY A 106 -23.92 1.15 5.39
C GLY A 106 -25.15 0.27 5.30
N SER A 107 -25.63 0.02 4.09
CA SER A 107 -26.82 -0.81 3.82
C SER A 107 -26.56 -2.30 4.06
N PRO A 108 -27.60 -3.15 4.15
CA PRO A 108 -27.40 -4.59 4.25
C PRO A 108 -26.56 -5.19 3.13
N ASP A 109 -26.63 -4.65 1.91
CA ASP A 109 -25.83 -5.10 0.76
C ASP A 109 -24.34 -4.76 0.91
N ASP A 110 -23.98 -3.77 1.71
CA ASP A 110 -22.60 -3.37 1.99
C ASP A 110 -21.88 -4.35 2.96
N LEU A 111 -22.59 -5.23 3.63
CA LEU A 111 -21.99 -6.19 4.57
C LEU A 111 -21.15 -7.27 3.87
N ASP A 112 -21.44 -7.57 2.62
CA ASP A 112 -20.68 -8.50 1.78
C ASP A 112 -19.43 -7.83 1.15
N ASP A 113 -19.27 -6.50 1.30
CA ASP A 113 -18.11 -5.75 0.83
C ASP A 113 -17.04 -5.66 1.95
N ALA A 114 -16.04 -6.53 1.89
CA ALA A 114 -14.92 -6.54 2.83
C ALA A 114 -14.22 -5.18 2.95
N GLU A 115 -14.18 -4.36 1.87
CA GLU A 115 -13.56 -3.04 1.91
C GLU A 115 -14.38 -2.05 2.78
N LYS A 116 -15.70 -2.14 2.77
CA LYS A 116 -16.57 -1.34 3.65
C LYS A 116 -16.30 -1.67 5.12
N VAL A 117 -16.22 -2.95 5.46
CA VAL A 117 -15.89 -3.41 6.83
C VAL A 117 -14.49 -2.94 7.22
N ARG A 118 -13.49 -3.07 6.34
CA ARG A 118 -12.11 -2.61 6.58
C ARG A 118 -12.06 -1.11 6.83
N GLN A 119 -12.78 -0.30 6.04
CA GLN A 119 -12.83 1.15 6.23
C GLN A 119 -13.51 1.54 7.55
N ALA A 120 -14.63 0.92 7.91
CA ALA A 120 -15.33 1.15 9.17
C ALA A 120 -14.43 0.80 10.38
N ALA A 121 -13.77 -0.35 10.35
CA ALA A 121 -12.80 -0.77 11.36
C ALA A 121 -11.63 0.23 11.50
N GLY A 122 -11.12 0.75 10.38
CA GLY A 122 -10.06 1.75 10.38
C GLY A 122 -10.50 3.11 10.93
N ILE A 123 -11.72 3.52 10.67
CA ILE A 123 -12.31 4.75 11.24
C ILE A 123 -12.42 4.61 12.75
N VAL A 124 -13.02 3.50 13.23
CA VAL A 124 -13.23 3.29 14.66
C VAL A 124 -11.93 3.15 15.43
N ALA A 125 -10.90 2.55 14.85
CA ALA A 125 -9.60 2.44 15.51
C ALA A 125 -9.00 3.81 15.86
N ARG A 126 -9.20 4.83 15.02
CA ARG A 126 -8.77 6.21 15.31
C ARG A 126 -9.65 6.90 16.35
N GLU A 127 -10.93 6.56 16.38
CA GLU A 127 -11.88 7.12 17.34
C GLU A 127 -11.70 6.59 18.76
N LEU A 128 -10.92 5.52 18.93
CA LEU A 128 -10.60 4.90 20.23
C LEU A 128 -9.31 5.42 20.87
N ASP A 129 -8.73 6.53 20.37
CA ASP A 129 -7.53 7.12 20.95
C ASP A 129 -7.72 7.42 22.46
N GLY A 130 -6.89 6.79 23.29
CA GLY A 130 -6.95 6.87 24.76
C GLY A 130 -7.69 5.73 25.43
N ILE A 131 -8.21 4.77 24.67
CA ILE A 131 -8.74 3.50 25.14
C ILE A 131 -7.62 2.46 25.07
N GLU A 132 -7.39 1.71 26.14
CA GLU A 132 -6.29 0.75 26.22
C GLU A 132 -6.58 -0.54 25.45
N SER A 133 -7.82 -1.07 25.58
CA SER A 133 -8.29 -2.28 24.93
C SER A 133 -9.75 -2.18 24.52
N ALA A 134 -10.15 -2.91 23.49
CA ALA A 134 -11.53 -2.97 23.04
C ALA A 134 -11.88 -4.36 22.50
N ALA A 135 -13.12 -4.83 22.77
CA ALA A 135 -13.71 -5.93 22.05
C ALA A 135 -14.43 -5.43 20.78
N THR A 136 -14.55 -6.26 19.75
CA THR A 136 -15.32 -5.91 18.55
C THR A 136 -16.15 -7.07 18.02
N THR A 137 -17.35 -6.75 17.53
CA THR A 137 -18.22 -7.67 16.80
C THR A 137 -18.05 -7.58 15.29
N LEU A 138 -17.29 -6.61 14.77
CA LEU A 138 -17.04 -6.48 13.32
C LEU A 138 -16.39 -7.73 12.74
N SER A 139 -15.60 -8.44 13.56
CA SER A 139 -14.98 -9.71 13.22
C SER A 139 -15.97 -10.87 12.96
N SER A 140 -17.24 -10.75 13.36
CA SER A 140 -18.28 -11.71 12.96
C SER A 140 -18.89 -11.39 11.58
N VAL A 141 -18.64 -10.19 11.05
CA VAL A 141 -19.03 -9.82 9.67
C VAL A 141 -17.92 -10.23 8.70
N ASP A 142 -16.69 -9.76 8.95
CA ASP A 142 -15.49 -10.14 8.19
C ASP A 142 -14.27 -10.03 9.11
N LEU A 143 -13.66 -11.16 9.43
CA LEU A 143 -12.53 -11.23 10.36
C LEU A 143 -11.28 -10.56 9.75
N GLY A 144 -10.94 -10.92 8.52
CA GLY A 144 -9.74 -10.42 7.85
C GLY A 144 -9.78 -8.91 7.64
N ALA A 145 -10.88 -8.40 7.10
CA ALA A 145 -11.09 -6.97 6.88
C ALA A 145 -11.10 -6.18 8.19
N THR A 146 -11.70 -6.72 9.25
CA THR A 146 -11.69 -6.09 10.57
C THR A 146 -10.28 -5.94 11.12
N VAL A 147 -9.47 -7.01 11.09
CA VAL A 147 -8.09 -6.99 11.58
C VAL A 147 -7.24 -6.00 10.78
N GLU A 148 -7.29 -6.07 9.45
CA GLU A 148 -6.56 -5.13 8.59
C GLU A 148 -6.97 -3.68 8.87
N GLY A 149 -8.28 -3.41 8.96
CA GLY A 149 -8.82 -2.09 9.22
C GLY A 149 -8.38 -1.53 10.58
N LEU A 150 -8.53 -2.30 11.65
CA LEU A 150 -8.12 -1.91 13.00
C LEU A 150 -6.61 -1.67 13.09
N PHE A 151 -5.80 -2.58 12.54
CA PHE A 151 -4.35 -2.45 12.54
C PHE A 151 -3.90 -1.18 11.81
N LEU A 152 -4.39 -1.00 10.58
CA LEU A 152 -3.99 0.10 9.71
C LEU A 152 -4.56 1.45 10.16
N GLY A 153 -5.74 1.47 10.79
CA GLY A 153 -6.34 2.66 11.39
C GLY A 153 -5.62 3.10 12.67
N ALA A 154 -5.10 2.13 13.43
CA ALA A 154 -4.29 2.39 14.62
C ALA A 154 -2.85 2.81 14.31
N TYR A 155 -2.38 2.61 13.07
CA TYR A 155 -1.01 2.95 12.67
C TYR A 155 -0.67 4.42 12.94
N ARG A 156 0.50 4.67 13.54
CA ARG A 156 1.07 5.99 13.79
C ARG A 156 2.54 6.01 13.41
N PHE A 157 3.00 7.16 12.90
CA PHE A 157 4.41 7.39 12.63
C PHE A 157 4.86 8.65 13.35
N ASP A 158 5.55 8.47 14.47
CA ASP A 158 6.00 9.54 15.37
C ASP A 158 7.49 9.44 15.77
N GLU A 159 8.25 8.64 15.03
CA GLU A 159 9.65 8.29 15.28
C GLU A 159 10.59 9.49 15.44
N PHE A 160 10.28 10.59 14.76
CA PHE A 160 11.09 11.81 14.78
C PHE A 160 10.54 12.90 15.70
N ARG A 161 9.46 12.58 16.44
CA ARG A 161 8.92 13.51 17.43
C ARG A 161 9.69 13.40 18.74
N SER A 162 9.94 14.57 19.39
CA SER A 162 10.45 14.58 20.77
C SER A 162 9.36 14.04 21.72
N GLU A 163 9.75 13.48 22.85
CA GLU A 163 8.81 12.94 23.86
C GLU A 163 7.73 13.96 24.28
N SER A 164 8.08 15.25 24.34
CA SER A 164 7.13 16.32 24.70
C SER A 164 6.09 16.61 23.60
N SER A 165 6.35 16.20 22.34
CA SER A 165 5.48 16.45 21.18
C SER A 165 4.76 15.19 20.69
N LYS A 166 5.01 14.03 21.28
CA LYS A 166 4.24 12.82 21.00
C LYS A 166 2.80 12.97 21.45
N PRO A 167 1.83 12.38 20.72
CA PRO A 167 0.44 12.35 21.16
C PRO A 167 0.31 11.73 22.57
N LYS A 168 -0.46 12.38 23.45
CA LYS A 168 -0.71 11.87 24.81
C LYS A 168 -1.68 10.69 24.83
N LYS A 169 -2.55 10.62 23.83
CA LYS A 169 -3.49 9.52 23.64
C LYS A 169 -2.99 8.66 22.50
N THR A 170 -2.95 7.37 22.72
CA THR A 170 -2.57 6.34 21.74
C THR A 170 -3.79 5.51 21.38
N PRO A 171 -3.83 4.91 20.17
CA PRO A 171 -4.85 3.93 19.85
C PRO A 171 -4.76 2.72 20.78
N PRO A 172 -5.83 1.88 20.84
CA PRO A 172 -5.81 0.63 21.60
C PRO A 172 -4.59 -0.21 21.24
N GLN A 173 -3.99 -0.80 22.27
CA GLN A 173 -2.85 -1.72 22.11
C GLN A 173 -3.30 -3.16 21.93
N HIS A 174 -4.57 -3.45 22.25
CA HIS A 174 -5.14 -4.79 22.19
C HIS A 174 -6.59 -4.76 21.73
N PHE A 175 -6.96 -5.72 20.86
CA PHE A 175 -8.33 -5.97 20.45
C PHE A 175 -8.74 -7.42 20.68
N THR A 176 -9.90 -7.60 21.31
CA THR A 176 -10.60 -8.88 21.43
C THR A 176 -11.57 -9.03 20.25
N LEU A 177 -11.29 -9.93 19.34
CA LEU A 177 -12.09 -10.21 18.14
C LEU A 177 -13.16 -11.26 18.49
N ILE A 178 -14.42 -10.85 18.48
CA ILE A 178 -15.52 -11.76 18.77
C ILE A 178 -15.83 -12.58 17.53
N VAL A 179 -15.73 -13.91 17.67
CA VAL A 179 -15.97 -14.88 16.60
C VAL A 179 -16.90 -15.99 17.11
N GLU A 180 -17.61 -16.68 16.21
CA GLU A 180 -18.46 -17.81 16.59
C GLU A 180 -17.66 -18.96 17.20
N SER A 181 -16.47 -19.22 16.66
CA SER A 181 -15.57 -20.27 17.18
C SER A 181 -14.09 -19.90 16.96
N LYS A 182 -13.24 -20.34 17.89
CA LYS A 182 -11.78 -20.23 17.77
C LYS A 182 -11.22 -21.37 16.92
N SER A 183 -11.70 -21.51 15.68
CA SER A 183 -11.28 -22.58 14.78
C SER A 183 -9.84 -22.37 14.29
N LYS A 184 -9.26 -23.39 13.65
CA LYS A 184 -7.94 -23.27 13.03
C LYS A 184 -7.97 -22.32 11.83
N GLU A 185 -9.09 -22.31 11.11
CA GLU A 185 -9.34 -21.44 9.97
C GLU A 185 -9.40 -19.98 10.43
N ALA A 186 -10.17 -19.64 11.47
CA ALA A 186 -10.21 -18.30 12.04
C ALA A 186 -8.81 -17.83 12.52
N LYS A 187 -8.03 -18.75 13.12
CA LYS A 187 -6.67 -18.43 13.54
C LYS A 187 -5.75 -18.16 12.33
N ALA A 188 -5.84 -18.97 11.27
CA ALA A 188 -5.05 -18.79 10.06
C ALA A 188 -5.42 -17.47 9.35
N GLU A 189 -6.70 -17.12 9.30
CA GLU A 189 -7.19 -15.86 8.75
C GLU A 189 -6.66 -14.66 9.54
N LEU A 190 -6.72 -14.70 10.87
CA LEU A 190 -6.13 -13.69 11.75
C LEU A 190 -4.64 -13.51 11.46
N ASP A 191 -3.87 -14.61 11.45
CA ASP A 191 -2.43 -14.56 11.25
C ASP A 191 -2.08 -13.97 9.87
N ARG A 192 -2.85 -14.33 8.82
CA ARG A 192 -2.71 -13.76 7.48
C ARG A 192 -3.02 -12.26 7.49
N ALA A 193 -4.14 -11.83 8.05
CA ALA A 193 -4.56 -10.43 8.07
C ALA A 193 -3.55 -9.55 8.82
N VAL A 194 -3.00 -10.03 9.95
CA VAL A 194 -1.93 -9.33 10.68
C VAL A 194 -0.66 -9.23 9.83
N ALA A 195 -0.27 -10.30 9.11
CA ALA A 195 0.91 -10.27 8.24
C ALA A 195 0.75 -9.27 7.08
N VAL A 196 -0.45 -9.22 6.46
CA VAL A 196 -0.79 -8.23 5.42
C VAL A 196 -0.70 -6.82 5.97
N ALA A 197 -1.38 -6.54 7.08
CA ALA A 197 -1.44 -5.20 7.67
C ALA A 197 -0.06 -4.71 8.14
N ASP A 198 0.77 -5.56 8.78
CA ASP A 198 2.13 -5.20 9.17
C ASP A 198 3.02 -4.93 7.93
N SER A 199 2.83 -5.67 6.83
CA SER A 199 3.58 -5.42 5.60
C SER A 199 3.19 -4.08 4.95
N VAL A 200 1.90 -3.72 4.94
CA VAL A 200 1.45 -2.37 4.55
C VAL A 200 2.08 -1.31 5.44
N ALA A 201 2.15 -1.54 6.76
CA ALA A 201 2.75 -0.61 7.70
C ALA A 201 4.28 -0.49 7.52
N ILE A 202 5.00 -1.55 7.13
CA ILE A 202 6.41 -1.48 6.71
C ILE A 202 6.58 -0.53 5.53
N ALA A 203 5.74 -0.62 4.50
CA ALA A 203 5.79 0.28 3.36
C ALA A 203 5.51 1.74 3.78
N ARG A 204 4.53 1.96 4.67
CA ARG A 204 4.24 3.28 5.25
C ARG A 204 5.44 3.84 6.02
N ASP A 205 6.12 3.01 6.81
CA ASP A 205 7.31 3.42 7.57
C ASP A 205 8.41 3.95 6.64
N PHE A 206 8.68 3.25 5.54
CA PHE A 206 9.66 3.70 4.56
C PHE A 206 9.27 5.04 3.94
N VAL A 207 8.04 5.17 3.46
CA VAL A 207 7.55 6.40 2.81
C VAL A 207 7.52 7.59 3.78
N ASN A 208 7.20 7.36 5.04
CA ASN A 208 7.14 8.41 6.07
C ASN A 208 8.52 8.78 6.66
N THR A 209 9.55 7.97 6.41
CA THR A 209 10.88 8.26 6.90
C THR A 209 11.53 9.39 6.10
N PRO A 210 11.94 10.51 6.73
CA PRO A 210 12.54 11.62 6.01
C PRO A 210 13.81 11.24 5.24
N PRO A 211 14.09 11.84 4.06
CA PRO A 211 15.23 11.49 3.21
C PRO A 211 16.59 11.72 3.88
N SER A 212 16.66 12.56 4.90
CA SER A 212 17.87 12.71 5.75
C SER A 212 18.21 11.43 6.53
N HIS A 213 17.23 10.53 6.71
CA HIS A 213 17.34 9.27 7.45
C HIS A 213 17.07 8.04 6.59
N LEU A 214 16.54 8.23 5.36
CA LEU A 214 16.30 7.15 4.39
C LEU A 214 16.89 7.50 3.01
N TYR A 215 18.19 7.57 2.93
CA TYR A 215 18.95 7.69 1.68
C TYR A 215 19.32 6.29 1.14
N PRO A 216 19.85 6.15 -0.09
CA PRO A 216 19.97 4.84 -0.73
C PRO A 216 20.68 3.77 0.10
N GLU A 217 21.80 4.09 0.75
CA GLU A 217 22.55 3.14 1.58
C GLU A 217 21.75 2.70 2.82
N GLU A 218 21.11 3.64 3.51
CA GLU A 218 20.32 3.35 4.71
C GLU A 218 19.05 2.58 4.35
N PHE A 219 18.40 2.92 3.22
CA PHE A 219 17.24 2.19 2.73
C PHE A 219 17.61 0.73 2.41
N ALA A 220 18.71 0.51 1.69
CA ALA A 220 19.24 -0.82 1.42
C ALA A 220 19.53 -1.60 2.71
N ALA A 221 20.10 -0.95 3.71
CA ALA A 221 20.43 -1.58 4.99
C ALA A 221 19.18 -2.00 5.79
N ARG A 222 18.13 -1.15 5.82
CA ARG A 222 16.85 -1.48 6.48
C ARG A 222 16.08 -2.55 5.74
N ALA A 223 16.06 -2.50 4.39
CA ALA A 223 15.47 -3.55 3.57
C ALA A 223 16.14 -4.90 3.84
N ARG A 224 17.48 -4.95 3.89
CA ARG A 224 18.24 -6.16 4.26
C ARG A 224 17.85 -6.69 5.64
N ALA A 225 17.76 -5.82 6.64
CA ALA A 225 17.45 -6.24 8.01
C ALA A 225 16.07 -6.91 8.12
N LEU A 226 15.04 -6.28 7.50
CA LEU A 226 13.67 -6.83 7.46
C LEU A 226 13.59 -8.12 6.65
N ALA A 227 14.21 -8.15 5.47
CA ALA A 227 14.22 -9.31 4.59
C ALA A 227 14.92 -10.52 5.23
N SER A 228 16.08 -10.29 5.90
CA SER A 228 16.80 -11.35 6.61
C SER A 228 16.00 -11.93 7.78
N LYS A 229 15.23 -11.09 8.50
CA LYS A 229 14.30 -11.54 9.56
C LYS A 229 13.18 -12.43 8.98
N ALA A 230 12.75 -12.15 7.75
CA ALA A 230 11.75 -12.94 7.03
C ALA A 230 12.34 -14.19 6.31
N GLY A 231 13.64 -14.45 6.41
CA GLY A 231 14.30 -15.59 5.80
C GLY A 231 14.64 -15.44 4.31
N LEU A 232 14.54 -14.24 3.75
CA LEU A 232 14.86 -13.96 2.35
C LEU A 232 16.36 -13.93 2.10
N SER A 233 16.77 -14.32 0.90
CA SER A 233 18.12 -14.07 0.38
C SER A 233 18.25 -12.61 -0.03
N VAL A 234 19.41 -11.98 0.24
CA VAL A 234 19.64 -10.54 0.00
C VAL A 234 20.98 -10.31 -0.70
N GLU A 235 20.91 -9.64 -1.87
CA GLU A 235 22.07 -9.10 -2.59
C GLU A 235 21.97 -7.57 -2.61
N ILE A 236 23.08 -6.87 -2.38
CA ILE A 236 23.16 -5.40 -2.54
C ILE A 236 24.40 -5.07 -3.36
N LEU A 237 24.20 -4.33 -4.44
CA LEU A 237 25.30 -3.74 -5.22
C LEU A 237 25.51 -2.29 -4.79
N ASP A 238 26.76 -1.92 -4.53
CA ASP A 238 27.14 -0.53 -4.27
C ASP A 238 27.39 0.25 -5.57
N ASP A 239 27.69 1.53 -5.44
CA ASP A 239 27.91 2.44 -6.56
C ASP A 239 29.05 1.98 -7.49
N LYS A 240 30.13 1.40 -6.95
CA LYS A 240 31.27 0.92 -7.74
C LYS A 240 30.92 -0.36 -8.50
N GLU A 241 30.19 -1.26 -7.87
CA GLU A 241 29.70 -2.47 -8.50
C GLU A 241 28.67 -2.16 -9.59
N LEU A 242 27.80 -1.18 -9.36
CA LEU A 242 26.85 -0.69 -10.36
C LEU A 242 27.57 -0.11 -11.60
N GLU A 243 28.58 0.73 -11.39
CA GLU A 243 29.39 1.29 -12.48
C GLU A 243 30.15 0.19 -13.23
N ALA A 244 30.81 -0.70 -12.51
CA ALA A 244 31.61 -1.79 -13.10
C ALA A 244 30.74 -2.79 -13.90
N LYS A 245 29.49 -3.00 -13.50
CA LYS A 245 28.54 -3.87 -14.19
C LYS A 245 27.72 -3.18 -15.28
N GLY A 246 27.82 -1.85 -15.45
CA GLY A 246 27.17 -1.10 -16.53
C GLY A 246 25.73 -0.68 -16.26
N PHE A 247 25.32 -0.49 -15.01
CA PHE A 247 24.00 0.06 -14.64
C PHE A 247 23.96 1.58 -14.85
N GLY A 248 24.01 2.00 -16.13
CA GLY A 248 24.19 3.40 -16.50
C GLY A 248 23.01 4.30 -16.16
N GLY A 249 21.79 3.78 -16.10
CA GLY A 249 20.60 4.52 -15.65
C GLY A 249 20.67 4.85 -14.16
N ILE A 250 20.94 3.86 -13.33
CA ILE A 250 21.02 4.01 -11.86
C ILE A 250 22.18 4.94 -11.49
N VAL A 251 23.37 4.70 -12.07
CA VAL A 251 24.55 5.53 -11.85
C VAL A 251 24.34 6.94 -12.37
N GLY A 252 23.76 7.09 -13.58
CA GLY A 252 23.50 8.38 -14.22
C GLY A 252 22.62 9.28 -13.36
N VAL A 253 21.53 8.72 -12.80
CA VAL A 253 20.62 9.46 -11.90
C VAL A 253 21.31 9.77 -10.57
N GLY A 254 21.95 8.78 -9.94
CA GLY A 254 22.46 8.90 -8.58
C GLY A 254 23.77 9.66 -8.42
N LYS A 255 24.57 9.82 -9.49
CA LYS A 255 25.92 10.46 -9.41
C LYS A 255 25.90 11.94 -9.04
N GLY A 256 24.74 12.59 -9.11
CA GLY A 256 24.57 13.98 -8.69
C GLY A 256 24.51 14.18 -7.17
N SER A 257 24.20 13.13 -6.43
CA SER A 257 24.14 13.15 -4.97
C SER A 257 25.48 12.76 -4.32
N SER A 258 25.72 13.27 -3.11
CA SER A 258 26.77 12.76 -2.23
C SER A 258 26.42 11.42 -1.58
N ARG A 259 25.15 10.98 -1.69
CA ARG A 259 24.61 9.73 -1.20
C ARG A 259 24.38 8.79 -2.39
N LEU A 260 25.42 8.03 -2.70
CA LEU A 260 25.53 7.26 -3.93
C LEU A 260 24.53 6.10 -4.01
N PRO A 261 24.13 5.68 -5.23
CA PRO A 261 23.06 4.74 -5.46
C PRO A 261 23.37 3.32 -4.98
N ARG A 262 22.32 2.51 -4.86
CA ARG A 262 22.36 1.07 -4.54
C ARG A 262 21.37 0.32 -5.44
N LEU A 263 21.62 -0.97 -5.65
CA LEU A 263 20.64 -1.91 -6.16
C LEU A 263 20.47 -3.01 -5.13
N VAL A 264 19.24 -3.25 -4.70
CA VAL A 264 18.89 -4.29 -3.71
C VAL A 264 18.10 -5.38 -4.42
N ARG A 265 18.48 -6.64 -4.18
CA ARG A 265 17.69 -7.79 -4.62
C ARG A 265 17.30 -8.64 -3.41
N LEU A 266 16.02 -8.99 -3.32
CA LEU A 266 15.44 -9.81 -2.26
C LEU A 266 14.77 -11.00 -2.92
N THR A 267 15.09 -12.23 -2.49
CA THR A 267 14.53 -13.43 -3.10
C THR A 267 13.85 -14.31 -2.07
N HIS A 268 12.60 -14.67 -2.37
CA HIS A 268 11.84 -15.75 -1.78
C HIS A 268 11.82 -16.92 -2.76
N ASP A 269 12.43 -18.03 -2.37
CA ASP A 269 12.47 -19.24 -3.16
C ASP A 269 11.31 -20.17 -2.77
N ALA A 270 10.43 -20.48 -3.71
CA ALA A 270 9.39 -21.48 -3.55
C ALA A 270 9.85 -22.87 -3.97
N LYS A 271 8.95 -23.86 -3.96
CA LYS A 271 9.22 -25.22 -4.40
C LYS A 271 9.66 -25.24 -5.87
N LYS A 272 10.47 -26.25 -6.21
CA LYS A 272 10.91 -26.43 -7.59
C LYS A 272 9.73 -26.63 -8.54
N GLY A 273 9.65 -25.81 -9.57
CA GLY A 273 8.59 -25.83 -10.58
C GLY A 273 7.47 -24.83 -10.36
N SER A 274 7.50 -24.07 -9.25
CA SER A 274 6.61 -22.95 -9.03
C SER A 274 6.89 -21.81 -10.02
N LYS A 275 5.87 -20.97 -10.28
CA LYS A 275 6.01 -19.77 -11.10
C LYS A 275 7.03 -18.81 -10.52
N LYS A 276 7.70 -18.06 -11.39
CA LYS A 276 8.66 -17.02 -11.04
C LYS A 276 8.05 -15.65 -11.27
N VAL A 277 8.05 -14.81 -10.27
CA VAL A 277 7.59 -13.42 -10.36
C VAL A 277 8.74 -12.47 -10.04
N ALA A 278 9.05 -11.58 -10.98
CA ALA A 278 9.95 -10.46 -10.75
C ALA A 278 9.15 -9.25 -10.29
N LEU A 279 9.57 -8.63 -9.19
CA LEU A 279 9.05 -7.36 -8.71
C LEU A 279 10.13 -6.29 -8.89
N VAL A 280 9.77 -5.15 -9.49
CA VAL A 280 10.69 -4.02 -9.65
C VAL A 280 10.06 -2.79 -9.01
N GLY A 281 10.79 -2.05 -8.17
CA GLY A 281 10.24 -0.92 -7.44
C GLY A 281 11.09 0.34 -7.57
N LYS A 282 10.50 1.47 -8.00
CA LYS A 282 11.19 2.77 -8.04
C LYS A 282 11.60 3.18 -6.63
N GLY A 283 12.91 3.41 -6.43
CA GLY A 283 13.50 3.77 -5.14
C GLY A 283 14.22 5.12 -5.17
N ILE A 284 13.59 6.17 -5.68
CA ILE A 284 14.15 7.54 -5.61
C ILE A 284 13.90 8.09 -4.21
N THR A 285 14.93 8.09 -3.37
CA THR A 285 14.81 8.46 -1.95
C THR A 285 14.50 9.94 -1.75
N PHE A 286 14.86 10.79 -2.70
CA PHE A 286 14.40 12.16 -2.84
C PHE A 286 14.60 12.64 -4.28
N ASP A 287 13.61 13.34 -4.83
CA ASP A 287 13.66 13.84 -6.21
C ASP A 287 13.52 15.36 -6.25
N THR A 288 14.63 16.04 -6.58
CA THR A 288 14.62 17.48 -6.87
C THR A 288 14.31 17.81 -8.32
N GLY A 289 14.24 16.78 -9.21
CA GLY A 289 14.26 16.92 -10.65
C GLY A 289 15.69 17.00 -11.24
N GLY A 290 16.70 17.05 -10.41
CA GLY A 290 18.10 17.24 -10.85
C GLY A 290 18.32 18.62 -11.46
N ILE A 291 19.00 18.70 -12.61
CA ILE A 291 19.22 19.98 -13.34
C ILE A 291 17.89 20.53 -13.89
N SER A 292 16.94 19.68 -14.28
CA SER A 292 15.56 20.07 -14.61
C SER A 292 14.75 20.27 -13.33
N ILE A 293 15.17 21.23 -12.49
CA ILE A 293 14.71 21.43 -11.12
C ILE A 293 13.20 21.62 -11.00
N LYS A 294 12.57 20.92 -10.07
CA LYS A 294 11.17 21.10 -9.73
C LYS A 294 10.90 22.46 -9.08
N PRO A 295 9.68 23.02 -9.18
CA PRO A 295 9.26 24.12 -8.32
C PRO A 295 9.41 23.77 -6.85
N ALA A 296 9.78 24.76 -6.00
CA ALA A 296 9.94 24.52 -4.55
C ALA A 296 8.63 24.12 -3.85
N ALA A 297 7.48 24.56 -4.37
CA ALA A 297 6.17 24.20 -3.83
C ALA A 297 5.93 22.69 -3.93
N ASN A 298 5.62 22.07 -2.79
CA ASN A 298 5.36 20.63 -2.64
C ASN A 298 6.57 19.71 -2.95
N MET A 299 7.80 20.25 -3.07
CA MET A 299 8.99 19.42 -3.27
C MET A 299 9.25 18.49 -2.08
N ASP A 300 8.85 18.87 -0.88
CA ASP A 300 8.90 18.05 0.33
C ASP A 300 8.12 16.72 0.20
N GLN A 301 7.08 16.68 -0.64
CA GLN A 301 6.32 15.45 -0.93
C GLN A 301 7.16 14.42 -1.73
N MET A 302 8.26 14.83 -2.33
CA MET A 302 9.18 13.93 -3.05
C MET A 302 9.92 12.94 -2.14
N THR A 303 9.75 13.04 -0.84
CA THR A 303 10.08 11.96 0.11
C THR A 303 9.33 10.66 -0.21
N SER A 304 8.17 10.73 -0.88
CA SER A 304 7.36 9.59 -1.28
C SER A 304 7.81 8.92 -2.58
N ASP A 305 8.81 9.47 -3.27
CA ASP A 305 9.20 9.03 -4.63
C ASP A 305 9.93 7.67 -4.66
N MET A 306 9.99 7.02 -3.51
CA MET A 306 10.44 5.66 -3.31
C MET A 306 9.29 4.70 -2.89
N GLY A 307 8.04 5.14 -3.03
CA GLY A 307 6.86 4.35 -2.64
C GLY A 307 6.75 3.02 -3.39
N GLY A 308 7.19 2.96 -4.66
CA GLY A 308 7.26 1.73 -5.44
C GLY A 308 8.24 0.71 -4.82
N ALA A 309 9.44 1.15 -4.45
CA ALA A 309 10.42 0.33 -3.75
C ALA A 309 9.88 -0.17 -2.40
N ALA A 310 9.27 0.73 -1.62
CA ALA A 310 8.68 0.38 -0.33
C ALA A 310 7.62 -0.72 -0.47
N ALA A 311 6.75 -0.61 -1.47
CA ALA A 311 5.69 -1.58 -1.72
C ALA A 311 6.22 -2.95 -2.14
N VAL A 312 7.17 -3.01 -3.10
CA VAL A 312 7.70 -4.32 -3.56
C VAL A 312 8.56 -5.01 -2.51
N ILE A 313 9.32 -4.26 -1.70
CA ILE A 313 10.05 -4.81 -0.55
C ILE A 313 9.07 -5.44 0.45
N ALA A 314 8.03 -4.70 0.84
CA ALA A 314 7.03 -5.17 1.79
C ALA A 314 6.24 -6.37 1.26
N ALA A 315 5.86 -6.37 -0.02
CA ALA A 315 5.15 -7.49 -0.66
C ALA A 315 6.03 -8.75 -0.75
N THR A 316 7.34 -8.60 -1.02
CA THR A 316 8.27 -9.76 -1.04
C THR A 316 8.45 -10.34 0.36
N ILE A 317 8.54 -9.50 1.39
CA ILE A 317 8.57 -9.94 2.79
C ILE A 317 7.27 -10.66 3.15
N LEU A 318 6.12 -10.15 2.70
CA LEU A 318 4.83 -10.77 2.92
C LEU A 318 4.73 -12.16 2.25
N ALA A 319 5.19 -12.29 1.00
CA ALA A 319 5.21 -13.57 0.30
C ALA A 319 5.98 -14.65 1.09
N ALA A 320 7.12 -14.27 1.68
CA ALA A 320 7.89 -15.18 2.53
C ALA A 320 7.18 -15.50 3.85
N ARG A 321 6.55 -14.52 4.50
CA ARG A 321 5.79 -14.74 5.75
C ARG A 321 4.59 -15.65 5.57
N LEU A 322 3.94 -15.58 4.41
CA LEU A 322 2.80 -16.41 4.04
C LEU A 322 3.23 -17.76 3.42
N ASP A 323 4.53 -17.99 3.25
CA ASP A 323 5.10 -19.19 2.61
C ASP A 323 4.42 -19.50 1.27
N LEU A 324 4.25 -18.46 0.43
CA LEU A 324 3.55 -18.59 -0.86
C LEU A 324 4.33 -19.51 -1.81
N ASP A 325 3.63 -20.41 -2.49
CA ASP A 325 4.23 -21.34 -3.47
C ASP A 325 4.45 -20.65 -4.83
N VAL A 326 5.16 -19.53 -4.80
CA VAL A 326 5.60 -18.72 -5.95
C VAL A 326 6.96 -18.12 -5.65
N SER A 327 7.93 -18.30 -6.53
CA SER A 327 9.26 -17.71 -6.36
C SER A 327 9.20 -16.22 -6.70
N VAL A 328 9.60 -15.37 -5.76
CA VAL A 328 9.52 -13.91 -5.90
C VAL A 328 10.91 -13.30 -5.76
N THR A 329 11.34 -12.53 -6.76
CA THR A 329 12.58 -11.74 -6.68
C THR A 329 12.27 -10.26 -6.87
N ALA A 330 12.43 -9.47 -5.81
CA ALA A 330 12.40 -8.01 -5.91
C ALA A 330 13.76 -7.48 -6.38
N THR A 331 13.77 -6.59 -7.37
CA THR A 331 14.94 -5.86 -7.85
C THR A 331 14.67 -4.37 -7.71
N VAL A 332 15.35 -3.71 -6.76
CA VAL A 332 15.01 -2.37 -6.28
C VAL A 332 16.19 -1.41 -6.49
N PRO A 333 16.15 -0.59 -7.55
CA PRO A 333 17.14 0.47 -7.77
C PRO A 333 16.84 1.64 -6.83
N MET A 334 17.87 2.09 -6.09
CA MET A 334 17.78 3.18 -5.12
C MET A 334 18.74 4.29 -5.50
N ALA A 335 18.23 5.51 -5.69
CA ALA A 335 19.03 6.69 -6.01
C ALA A 335 18.42 7.95 -5.40
N GLU A 336 19.21 9.02 -5.32
CA GLU A 336 18.77 10.36 -4.93
C GLU A 336 19.04 11.30 -6.10
N ASN A 337 18.01 11.94 -6.66
CA ASN A 337 18.15 12.83 -7.84
C ASN A 337 18.42 14.27 -7.41
N MET A 338 19.68 14.68 -7.45
CA MET A 338 20.14 15.98 -6.94
C MET A 338 20.88 16.78 -8.01
N PRO A 339 20.75 18.13 -8.02
CA PRO A 339 21.57 18.99 -8.87
C PRO A 339 22.97 19.17 -8.27
N SER A 340 24.00 18.98 -9.07
CA SER A 340 25.39 19.23 -8.67
C SER A 340 26.30 19.36 -9.90
N GLY A 341 27.58 19.58 -9.69
CA GLY A 341 28.59 19.59 -10.75
C GLY A 341 28.82 18.23 -11.41
N THR A 342 28.39 17.13 -10.78
CA THR A 342 28.51 15.77 -11.32
C THR A 342 27.17 15.20 -11.81
N ALA A 343 26.05 15.93 -11.64
CA ALA A 343 24.73 15.47 -12.05
C ALA A 343 24.62 15.29 -13.58
N GLN A 344 23.77 14.37 -13.99
CA GLN A 344 23.36 14.25 -15.39
C GLN A 344 22.67 15.53 -15.88
N ARG A 345 22.80 15.83 -17.15
CA ARG A 345 22.28 17.05 -17.78
C ARG A 345 21.31 16.73 -18.91
N PRO A 346 20.36 17.60 -19.19
CA PRO A 346 19.62 17.52 -20.44
C PRO A 346 20.58 17.50 -21.65
N GLY A 347 20.41 16.49 -22.51
CA GLY A 347 21.30 16.24 -23.66
C GLY A 347 22.39 15.19 -23.41
N ASP A 348 22.59 14.72 -22.19
CA ASP A 348 23.48 13.58 -21.93
C ASP A 348 22.84 12.28 -22.48
N VAL A 349 23.69 11.34 -22.88
CA VAL A 349 23.28 9.99 -23.30
C VAL A 349 23.78 8.99 -22.27
N LEU A 350 22.83 8.19 -21.73
CA LEU A 350 23.13 7.07 -20.84
C LEU A 350 23.11 5.76 -21.63
N THR A 351 23.99 4.83 -21.26
CA THR A 351 23.89 3.43 -21.71
C THR A 351 23.27 2.64 -20.58
N GLN A 352 22.03 2.19 -20.77
CA GLN A 352 21.31 1.38 -19.80
C GLN A 352 21.97 0.01 -19.65
N TYR A 353 21.71 -0.65 -18.52
CA TYR A 353 22.05 -2.07 -18.36
C TYR A 353 21.44 -2.87 -19.53
N GLY A 354 22.21 -3.74 -20.18
CA GLY A 354 21.80 -4.42 -21.42
C GLY A 354 22.17 -3.69 -22.71
N GLY A 355 22.67 -2.45 -22.65
CA GLY A 355 23.32 -1.76 -23.77
C GLY A 355 22.45 -0.74 -24.53
N THR A 356 21.13 -0.68 -24.30
CA THR A 356 20.25 0.34 -24.91
C THR A 356 20.66 1.74 -24.49
N THR A 357 20.77 2.66 -25.46
CA THR A 357 21.17 4.05 -25.20
C THR A 357 19.93 4.95 -25.07
N VAL A 358 19.97 5.87 -24.09
CA VAL A 358 18.87 6.81 -23.81
C VAL A 358 19.38 8.24 -23.73
N GLU A 359 18.86 9.12 -24.59
CA GLU A 359 19.08 10.56 -24.48
C GLU A 359 18.20 11.13 -23.35
N VAL A 360 18.84 11.76 -22.37
CA VAL A 360 18.16 12.41 -21.25
C VAL A 360 17.78 13.82 -21.68
N LEU A 361 16.53 14.04 -22.07
CA LEU A 361 16.02 15.38 -22.42
C LEU A 361 15.45 16.11 -21.20
N ASN A 362 15.05 15.36 -20.18
CA ASN A 362 14.53 15.89 -18.92
C ASN A 362 15.05 15.05 -17.74
N THR A 363 15.84 15.65 -16.86
CA THR A 363 16.39 14.95 -15.68
C THR A 363 15.37 14.70 -14.58
N ASP A 364 14.15 15.27 -14.66
CA ASP A 364 13.00 15.03 -13.81
C ASP A 364 12.14 13.82 -14.28
N ALA A 365 12.59 13.13 -15.33
CA ALA A 365 12.07 11.85 -15.79
C ALA A 365 13.11 10.74 -15.50
N GLU A 366 13.61 10.69 -14.29
CA GLU A 366 14.71 9.85 -13.77
C GLU A 366 14.23 8.45 -13.37
N GLY A 367 13.00 8.33 -12.86
CA GLY A 367 12.44 7.07 -12.35
C GLY A 367 12.46 5.98 -13.40
N ARG A 368 12.06 6.30 -14.64
CA ARG A 368 12.10 5.35 -15.75
C ARG A 368 13.50 4.91 -16.15
N LEU A 369 14.52 5.74 -15.92
CA LEU A 369 15.92 5.42 -16.20
C LEU A 369 16.46 4.36 -15.24
N ILE A 370 16.19 4.50 -13.95
CA ILE A 370 16.60 3.49 -12.96
C ILE A 370 15.78 2.20 -13.07
N LEU A 371 14.48 2.32 -13.43
CA LEU A 371 13.62 1.15 -13.67
C LEU A 371 14.07 0.36 -14.90
N ALA A 372 14.49 1.02 -15.97
CA ALA A 372 15.01 0.36 -17.17
C ALA A 372 16.15 -0.61 -16.85
N ASP A 373 17.16 -0.17 -16.11
CA ASP A 373 18.26 -1.02 -15.65
C ASP A 373 17.76 -2.21 -14.83
N ALA A 374 16.85 -1.94 -13.88
CA ALA A 374 16.33 -2.96 -12.96
C ALA A 374 15.44 -3.99 -13.67
N ILE A 375 14.63 -3.57 -14.65
CA ILE A 375 13.78 -4.46 -15.46
C ILE A 375 14.66 -5.41 -16.29
N VAL A 376 15.68 -4.91 -16.99
CA VAL A 376 16.59 -5.77 -17.75
C VAL A 376 17.28 -6.77 -16.85
N ARG A 377 17.77 -6.33 -15.66
CA ARG A 377 18.39 -7.23 -14.69
C ARG A 377 17.41 -8.28 -14.15
N ALA A 378 16.17 -7.89 -13.92
CA ALA A 378 15.13 -8.81 -13.44
C ALA A 378 14.75 -9.86 -14.50
N CYS A 379 14.74 -9.49 -15.78
CA CYS A 379 14.47 -10.40 -16.90
C CYS A 379 15.55 -11.47 -17.10
N GLU A 380 16.81 -11.24 -16.65
CA GLU A 380 17.87 -12.26 -16.71
C GLU A 380 17.56 -13.50 -15.87
N ASP A 381 16.68 -13.40 -14.89
CA ASP A 381 16.24 -14.54 -14.08
C ASP A 381 15.13 -15.39 -14.75
N GLU A 382 14.76 -15.00 -15.98
CA GLU A 382 13.70 -15.64 -16.79
C GLU A 382 12.37 -15.79 -16.01
N PRO A 383 11.76 -14.65 -15.55
CA PRO A 383 10.49 -14.69 -14.83
C PRO A 383 9.33 -15.01 -15.77
N ASP A 384 8.29 -15.71 -15.26
CA ASP A 384 7.00 -15.85 -15.96
C ASP A 384 6.25 -14.51 -15.97
N TYR A 385 6.31 -13.78 -14.86
CA TYR A 385 5.61 -12.51 -14.63
C TYR A 385 6.58 -11.44 -14.12
N LEU A 386 6.38 -10.20 -14.55
CA LEU A 386 7.09 -9.04 -14.05
C LEU A 386 6.09 -7.94 -13.68
N ILE A 387 6.16 -7.46 -12.44
CA ILE A 387 5.38 -6.30 -11.97
C ILE A 387 6.36 -5.21 -11.59
N ASP A 388 6.31 -4.06 -12.26
CA ASP A 388 7.03 -2.90 -11.79
C ASP A 388 6.07 -1.86 -11.20
N THR A 389 6.52 -1.20 -10.12
CA THR A 389 5.70 -0.27 -9.34
C THR A 389 6.48 1.02 -9.12
N ALA A 390 5.85 2.16 -9.45
CA ALA A 390 6.54 3.44 -9.35
C ALA A 390 5.59 4.63 -9.10
N THR A 391 6.06 5.59 -8.34
CA THR A 391 5.56 6.97 -8.31
C THR A 391 6.09 7.69 -9.56
N LEU A 392 5.52 7.36 -10.74
CA LEU A 392 6.23 7.65 -11.98
C LEU A 392 5.81 8.96 -12.62
N THR A 393 4.51 9.26 -12.67
CA THR A 393 4.05 10.39 -13.47
C THR A 393 3.01 11.28 -12.78
N GLY A 394 3.22 12.59 -12.83
CA GLY A 394 2.14 13.53 -12.48
C GLY A 394 0.91 13.39 -13.39
N ALA A 395 1.08 12.80 -14.59
CA ALA A 395 -0.02 12.54 -15.51
C ALA A 395 -1.00 11.50 -14.97
N GLN A 396 -0.54 10.52 -14.15
CA GLN A 396 -1.40 9.58 -13.44
C GLN A 396 -2.36 10.32 -12.52
N MET A 397 -1.86 11.28 -11.72
CA MET A 397 -2.69 12.07 -10.80
C MET A 397 -3.73 12.91 -11.54
N VAL A 398 -3.36 13.46 -12.70
CA VAL A 398 -4.29 14.26 -13.52
C VAL A 398 -5.39 13.40 -14.14
N ALA A 399 -5.05 12.14 -14.53
CA ALA A 399 -6.01 11.25 -15.19
C ALA A 399 -6.92 10.52 -14.21
N LEU A 400 -6.37 10.01 -13.08
CA LEU A 400 -7.05 9.08 -12.18
C LEU A 400 -7.18 9.59 -10.73
N GLY A 401 -6.65 10.78 -10.44
CA GLY A 401 -6.67 11.35 -9.07
C GLY A 401 -5.64 10.68 -8.14
N THR A 402 -5.87 10.85 -6.84
CA THR A 402 -4.91 10.47 -5.80
C THR A 402 -5.21 9.13 -5.11
N ARG A 403 -6.21 8.37 -5.58
CA ARG A 403 -6.63 7.12 -4.93
C ARG A 403 -6.66 5.91 -5.87
N THR A 404 -6.56 6.12 -7.18
CA THR A 404 -6.68 5.06 -8.19
C THR A 404 -5.34 4.88 -8.91
N PRO A 405 -4.59 3.79 -8.67
CA PRO A 405 -3.40 3.47 -9.45
C PRO A 405 -3.70 3.25 -10.92
N GLY A 406 -2.77 3.60 -11.81
CA GLY A 406 -2.87 3.27 -13.24
C GLY A 406 -2.08 2.01 -13.55
N VAL A 407 -2.70 1.01 -14.21
CA VAL A 407 -2.02 -0.23 -14.59
C VAL A 407 -1.88 -0.32 -16.10
N MET A 408 -0.67 -0.56 -16.58
CA MET A 408 -0.33 -0.78 -17.99
C MET A 408 0.43 -2.09 -18.13
N GLY A 409 0.39 -2.75 -19.30
CA GLY A 409 1.14 -3.99 -19.47
C GLY A 409 0.62 -4.87 -20.62
N THR A 410 0.93 -6.17 -20.56
CA THR A 410 0.29 -7.18 -21.41
C THR A 410 -1.18 -7.27 -21.03
N GLU A 411 -2.08 -7.32 -22.03
CA GLU A 411 -3.52 -7.07 -21.80
C GLU A 411 -4.13 -8.00 -20.75
N GLU A 412 -3.89 -9.30 -20.86
CA GLU A 412 -4.47 -10.28 -19.93
C GLU A 412 -3.94 -10.10 -18.50
N PHE A 413 -2.63 -9.91 -18.34
CA PHE A 413 -2.03 -9.76 -17.02
C PHE A 413 -2.36 -8.40 -16.38
N ARG A 414 -2.40 -7.32 -17.18
CA ARG A 414 -2.86 -5.99 -16.75
C ARG A 414 -4.29 -6.06 -16.18
N ASP A 415 -5.22 -6.70 -16.92
CA ASP A 415 -6.62 -6.78 -16.53
C ASP A 415 -6.82 -7.69 -15.32
N ARG A 416 -6.08 -8.81 -15.25
CA ARG A 416 -6.01 -9.70 -14.08
C ARG A 416 -5.55 -8.94 -12.82
N LEU A 417 -4.48 -8.14 -12.94
CA LEU A 417 -3.95 -7.35 -11.83
C LEU A 417 -4.97 -6.29 -11.38
N ALA A 418 -5.61 -5.57 -12.32
CA ALA A 418 -6.63 -4.58 -11.99
C ALA A 418 -7.83 -5.22 -11.26
N ALA A 419 -8.27 -6.41 -11.66
CA ALA A 419 -9.32 -7.16 -10.98
C ALA A 419 -8.91 -7.53 -9.55
N ARG A 420 -7.71 -8.12 -9.35
CA ARG A 420 -7.21 -8.45 -8.00
C ARG A 420 -7.06 -7.21 -7.11
N SER A 421 -6.71 -6.05 -7.70
CA SER A 421 -6.64 -4.78 -6.97
C SER A 421 -8.01 -4.33 -6.44
N ALA A 422 -9.07 -4.55 -7.21
CA ALA A 422 -10.44 -4.26 -6.78
C ALA A 422 -10.87 -5.15 -5.60
N ASP A 423 -10.54 -6.45 -5.64
CA ASP A 423 -10.88 -7.40 -4.58
C ASP A 423 -10.29 -7.01 -3.20
N VAL A 424 -9.17 -6.27 -3.19
CA VAL A 424 -8.52 -5.81 -1.96
C VAL A 424 -8.72 -4.31 -1.67
N GLY A 425 -9.60 -3.63 -2.41
CA GLY A 425 -9.96 -2.22 -2.17
C GLY A 425 -8.89 -1.19 -2.55
N GLU A 426 -7.89 -1.55 -3.36
CA GLU A 426 -6.88 -0.61 -3.89
C GLU A 426 -7.24 -0.06 -5.28
N ASN A 427 -8.27 -0.62 -5.94
CA ASN A 427 -9.03 -0.09 -7.08
C ASN A 427 -8.17 0.46 -8.24
N ALA A 428 -7.16 -0.29 -8.68
CA ALA A 428 -6.35 0.10 -9.82
C ALA A 428 -7.17 0.05 -11.14
N TRP A 429 -6.85 0.95 -12.07
CA TRP A 429 -7.53 1.05 -13.35
C TRP A 429 -6.61 0.65 -14.51
N ALA A 430 -7.09 -0.27 -15.35
CA ALA A 430 -6.39 -0.74 -16.54
C ALA A 430 -6.34 0.35 -17.61
N MET A 431 -5.11 0.69 -18.07
CA MET A 431 -4.84 1.73 -19.04
C MET A 431 -4.28 1.12 -20.34
N PRO A 432 -4.57 1.71 -21.52
CA PRO A 432 -4.03 1.24 -22.78
C PRO A 432 -2.53 1.55 -22.94
N LEU A 433 -1.85 0.82 -23.82
CA LEU A 433 -0.50 1.14 -24.30
C LEU A 433 -0.53 1.31 -25.83
N PRO A 434 -0.94 2.49 -26.36
CA PRO A 434 -1.02 2.75 -27.80
C PRO A 434 0.36 2.70 -28.46
N ALA A 435 0.51 1.82 -29.45
CA ALA A 435 1.83 1.56 -30.08
C ALA A 435 2.41 2.79 -30.79
N GLU A 436 1.58 3.71 -31.26
CA GLU A 436 2.02 4.95 -31.91
C GLU A 436 2.86 5.86 -31.01
N LEU A 437 2.69 5.81 -29.69
CA LEU A 437 3.48 6.60 -28.74
C LEU A 437 4.98 6.23 -28.75
N ARG A 438 5.32 5.02 -29.23
CA ARG A 438 6.73 4.62 -29.38
C ARG A 438 7.49 5.56 -30.33
N ALA A 439 6.82 6.05 -31.37
CA ALA A 439 7.44 6.97 -32.33
C ALA A 439 7.81 8.32 -31.69
N ASP A 440 7.14 8.73 -30.62
CA ASP A 440 7.38 10.00 -29.93
C ASP A 440 8.58 9.94 -28.97
N LEU A 441 9.09 8.74 -28.70
CA LEU A 441 10.31 8.51 -27.90
C LEU A 441 11.60 8.44 -28.75
N LYS A 442 11.57 8.92 -30.00
CA LYS A 442 12.74 8.95 -30.86
C LYS A 442 13.75 9.96 -30.36
N SER A 443 15.00 9.53 -30.26
CA SER A 443 16.17 10.42 -30.11
C SER A 443 16.85 10.70 -31.43
N ARG A 444 17.57 11.81 -31.50
CA ARG A 444 18.45 12.14 -32.63
C ARG A 444 19.84 11.48 -32.50
N VAL A 445 20.22 11.12 -31.27
CA VAL A 445 21.63 10.71 -30.95
C VAL A 445 21.70 9.38 -30.19
N ALA A 446 20.56 8.80 -29.77
CA ALA A 446 20.47 7.56 -29.02
C ALA A 446 19.33 6.70 -29.57
N ASP A 447 19.11 5.49 -29.01
CA ASP A 447 18.02 4.59 -29.39
C ASP A 447 16.67 5.13 -28.95
N LEU A 448 16.63 5.80 -27.79
CA LEU A 448 15.46 6.37 -27.16
C LEU A 448 15.73 7.76 -26.58
N ALA A 449 14.69 8.58 -26.47
CA ALA A 449 14.65 9.72 -25.56
C ALA A 449 13.85 9.35 -24.30
N ASN A 450 14.21 9.91 -23.13
CA ASN A 450 13.51 9.60 -21.88
C ASN A 450 12.14 10.29 -21.74
N VAL A 451 11.80 11.24 -22.60
CA VAL A 451 10.50 11.92 -22.66
C VAL A 451 10.08 12.18 -24.10
N THR A 452 8.76 12.33 -24.30
CA THR A 452 8.17 12.78 -25.57
C THR A 452 8.34 14.30 -25.74
N PRO A 453 8.29 14.84 -26.99
CA PRO A 453 8.39 16.29 -27.23
C PRO A 453 7.16 17.07 -26.80
N HIS A 454 6.12 16.42 -26.31
CA HIS A 454 4.86 16.99 -25.86
C HIS A 454 4.42 16.39 -24.51
N ARG A 455 3.42 16.99 -23.87
CA ARG A 455 2.91 16.56 -22.56
C ARG A 455 1.74 15.56 -22.60
N TRP A 456 1.23 15.25 -23.80
CA TRP A 456 0.05 14.42 -23.97
C TRP A 456 0.35 12.96 -23.69
N GLY A 457 -0.57 12.26 -23.01
CA GLY A 457 -0.42 10.84 -22.72
C GLY A 457 0.82 10.50 -21.87
N GLY A 458 1.29 11.41 -21.00
CA GLY A 458 2.57 11.26 -20.29
C GLY A 458 2.70 9.96 -19.49
N MET A 459 1.60 9.48 -18.85
CA MET A 459 1.58 8.19 -18.16
C MET A 459 1.78 7.03 -19.15
N LEU A 460 1.06 7.03 -20.26
CA LEU A 460 1.13 5.99 -21.30
C LEU A 460 2.51 5.98 -21.98
N ALA A 461 3.07 7.16 -22.28
CA ALA A 461 4.41 7.29 -22.85
C ALA A 461 5.50 6.75 -21.91
N ALA A 462 5.34 6.93 -20.60
CA ALA A 462 6.23 6.33 -19.61
C ALA A 462 6.12 4.81 -19.60
N GLY A 463 4.90 4.24 -19.67
CA GLY A 463 4.68 2.81 -19.82
C GLY A 463 5.29 2.25 -21.11
N ILE A 464 5.15 2.94 -22.24
CA ILE A 464 5.79 2.55 -23.51
C ILE A 464 7.32 2.56 -23.39
N PHE A 465 7.90 3.55 -22.70
CA PHE A 465 9.34 3.58 -22.45
C PHE A 465 9.79 2.34 -21.65
N LEU A 466 9.10 1.99 -20.57
CA LEU A 466 9.45 0.83 -19.75
C LEU A 466 9.30 -0.49 -20.52
N LYS A 467 8.30 -0.61 -21.38
CA LYS A 467 8.06 -1.78 -22.24
C LYS A 467 9.28 -2.14 -23.09
N GLU A 468 10.08 -1.15 -23.54
CA GLU A 468 11.27 -1.37 -24.37
C GLU A 468 12.37 -2.18 -23.65
N PHE A 469 12.28 -2.33 -22.33
CA PHE A 469 13.25 -3.02 -21.48
C PHE A 469 12.74 -4.36 -20.95
N VAL A 470 11.48 -4.69 -21.20
CA VAL A 470 10.89 -5.98 -20.83
C VAL A 470 11.26 -7.03 -21.88
N ALA A 471 11.74 -8.19 -21.44
CA ALA A 471 12.08 -9.29 -22.34
C ALA A 471 10.85 -9.88 -23.02
N ASP A 472 11.01 -10.38 -24.23
CA ASP A 472 9.95 -11.06 -24.97
C ASP A 472 9.44 -12.28 -24.20
N GLY A 473 8.11 -12.46 -24.18
CA GLY A 473 7.46 -13.61 -23.55
C GLY A 473 7.23 -13.48 -22.05
N VAL A 474 7.65 -12.40 -21.42
CA VAL A 474 7.33 -12.09 -20.01
C VAL A 474 5.97 -11.41 -19.91
N GLU A 475 5.07 -11.95 -19.09
CA GLU A 475 3.82 -11.27 -18.74
C GLU A 475 4.13 -10.08 -17.83
N TRP A 476 3.86 -8.86 -18.31
CA TRP A 476 4.30 -7.64 -17.65
C TRP A 476 3.15 -6.72 -17.27
N ALA A 477 3.27 -6.13 -16.07
CA ALA A 477 2.41 -5.03 -15.62
C ALA A 477 3.22 -3.94 -14.92
N HIS A 478 2.99 -2.68 -15.30
CA HIS A 478 3.47 -1.48 -14.62
C HIS A 478 2.34 -0.87 -13.80
N ILE A 479 2.59 -0.56 -12.53
CA ILE A 479 1.65 0.11 -11.63
C ILE A 479 2.17 1.52 -11.32
N ASP A 480 1.53 2.55 -11.90
CA ASP A 480 1.82 3.94 -11.58
C ASP A 480 1.01 4.40 -10.37
N ILE A 481 1.71 4.65 -9.26
CA ILE A 481 1.15 5.03 -7.96
C ILE A 481 1.51 6.46 -7.55
N ALA A 482 1.82 7.35 -8.49
CA ALA A 482 2.26 8.71 -8.18
C ALA A 482 1.31 9.45 -7.23
N GLY A 483 -0.01 9.30 -7.42
CA GLY A 483 -1.03 9.83 -6.52
C GLY A 483 -1.29 8.94 -5.30
N PRO A 484 -1.58 7.64 -5.49
CA PRO A 484 -1.98 6.73 -4.43
C PRO A 484 -0.93 6.46 -3.34
N ALA A 485 0.37 6.63 -3.61
CA ALA A 485 1.43 6.33 -2.65
C ALA A 485 1.43 7.21 -1.40
N PHE A 486 0.90 8.43 -1.50
CA PHE A 486 1.01 9.44 -0.44
C PHE A 486 -0.27 10.27 -0.29
N ASN A 487 -0.87 10.26 0.90
CA ASN A 487 -2.05 11.04 1.22
C ASN A 487 -1.67 12.41 1.82
N THR A 488 -1.88 13.48 1.08
CA THR A 488 -1.64 14.86 1.53
C THR A 488 -2.83 15.48 2.27
N GLY A 489 -3.99 14.80 2.25
CA GLY A 489 -5.23 15.24 2.89
C GLY A 489 -5.43 14.66 4.30
N GLY A 490 -6.61 14.86 4.86
CA GLY A 490 -7.03 14.22 6.10
C GLY A 490 -7.09 12.69 5.97
N PRO A 491 -7.04 11.94 7.08
CA PRO A 491 -7.18 10.49 7.07
C PRO A 491 -8.60 10.07 6.61
N TRP A 492 -8.70 8.92 5.96
CA TRP A 492 -9.97 8.33 5.54
C TRP A 492 -9.90 6.80 5.64
N GLY A 493 -11.04 6.13 5.90
CA GLY A 493 -11.04 4.69 6.11
C GLY A 493 -9.93 4.28 7.10
N TYR A 494 -9.05 3.41 6.69
CA TYR A 494 -7.82 3.01 7.39
C TYR A 494 -6.56 3.72 6.89
N THR A 495 -6.68 4.67 5.95
CA THR A 495 -5.54 5.38 5.34
C THR A 495 -5.21 6.63 6.16
N PRO A 496 -3.97 6.78 6.68
CA PRO A 496 -3.54 7.96 7.40
C PRO A 496 -3.16 9.11 6.44
N ASN A 497 -2.80 10.26 6.99
CA ASN A 497 -1.96 11.23 6.29
C ASN A 497 -0.55 10.66 6.11
N GLY A 498 0.11 10.95 4.97
CA GLY A 498 1.44 10.42 4.65
C GLY A 498 1.39 9.15 3.80
N GLY A 499 2.36 8.25 3.99
CA GLY A 499 2.47 7.00 3.25
C GLY A 499 1.24 6.11 3.41
N THR A 500 0.69 5.64 2.29
CA THR A 500 -0.53 4.82 2.27
C THR A 500 -0.26 3.32 2.31
N GLY A 501 0.88 2.89 1.75
CA GLY A 501 1.26 1.50 1.57
C GLY A 501 0.68 0.84 0.31
N VAL A 502 -0.02 1.61 -0.54
CA VAL A 502 -0.47 1.13 -1.87
C VAL A 502 0.77 0.89 -2.75
N PRO A 503 0.84 -0.23 -3.51
CA PRO A 503 -0.13 -1.29 -3.72
C PRO A 503 0.29 -2.64 -3.07
N VAL A 504 0.72 -2.64 -1.83
CA VAL A 504 1.19 -3.88 -1.15
C VAL A 504 0.13 -4.99 -1.19
N ARG A 505 -1.13 -4.67 -0.91
CA ARG A 505 -2.21 -5.66 -0.91
C ARG A 505 -2.54 -6.16 -2.32
N THR A 506 -2.52 -5.28 -3.30
CA THR A 506 -2.67 -5.66 -4.72
C THR A 506 -1.60 -6.66 -5.14
N ILE A 507 -0.31 -6.35 -4.88
CA ILE A 507 0.79 -7.25 -5.22
C ILE A 507 0.63 -8.59 -4.50
N ALA A 508 0.30 -8.59 -3.21
CA ALA A 508 0.07 -9.81 -2.44
C ALA A 508 -1.06 -10.66 -3.04
N ALA A 509 -2.21 -10.06 -3.35
CA ALA A 509 -3.34 -10.77 -3.95
C ALA A 509 -2.99 -11.37 -5.33
N VAL A 510 -2.20 -10.67 -6.13
CA VAL A 510 -1.71 -11.19 -7.43
C VAL A 510 -0.73 -12.34 -7.22
N LEU A 511 0.17 -12.27 -6.24
CA LEU A 511 1.10 -13.37 -5.93
C LEU A 511 0.36 -14.62 -5.42
N GLU A 512 -0.66 -14.45 -4.56
CA GLU A 512 -1.53 -15.54 -4.12
C GLU A 512 -2.31 -16.16 -5.29
N ASP A 513 -2.82 -15.32 -6.19
CA ASP A 513 -3.55 -15.79 -7.38
C ASP A 513 -2.64 -16.53 -8.37
N ILE A 514 -1.40 -16.06 -8.60
CA ILE A 514 -0.41 -16.76 -9.41
C ILE A 514 0.00 -18.09 -8.75
N ALA A 515 0.18 -18.12 -7.44
CA ALA A 515 0.51 -19.36 -6.72
C ALA A 515 -0.58 -20.43 -6.84
N ALA A 516 -1.85 -20.01 -6.90
CA ALA A 516 -3.00 -20.91 -6.98
C ALA A 516 -3.36 -21.33 -8.41
N ASN A 517 -3.23 -20.42 -9.38
CA ASN A 517 -3.81 -20.57 -10.72
C ASN A 517 -2.77 -20.51 -11.85
N GLY A 518 -1.53 -20.13 -11.58
CA GLY A 518 -0.43 -20.03 -12.55
C GLY A 518 -0.38 -18.74 -13.33
#